data_a2ccf93179c66334b38e29ef23147a56
#
_entry.id   a2ccf93179c66334b38e29ef23147a56
#
_cell.length_a   1.000
_cell.length_b   1.000
_cell.length_c   1.000
_cell.angle_alpha   90.00
_cell.angle_beta   90.00
_cell.angle_gamma   90.00
#
_symmetry.space_group_name_H-M   'P 1'
#
loop_
_entity.id
_entity.type
_entity.pdbx_description
1 polymer ?
#
loop_
_entity_poly.entity_id
_entity_poly.type
_entity_poly.pdbx_seq_one_letter_code
_entity_poly.pdbx_strand_id
1 'polypeptide(L)'
;MAEHGEVGLVQYSDIDTFVSNGVRMKDGSIIEADLLVMATGYKNQQDTVRHFLGNDIAERIGQVWGFDEGGELRNMWRRTSQPGLWFTAGGLAQIRIYSKYLAMQIKAVEEGLIGAKMSKPDLQPMADAAD
;
A
#
# COMPACT_ATOMS: atom_id res chain seq x y z
N MET A 1 9.45 20.09 -6.52
CA MET A 1 9.22 21.48 -6.05
C MET A 1 8.71 22.28 -7.23
N ALA A 2 7.44 22.65 -7.23
CA ALA A 2 6.87 23.58 -8.21
C ALA A 2 6.94 24.98 -7.56
N GLU A 3 8.01 25.70 -7.79
CA GLU A 3 8.28 26.99 -7.14
C GLU A 3 7.76 28.21 -7.91
N HIS A 4 7.04 28.04 -9.01
CA HIS A 4 6.67 29.17 -9.88
C HIS A 4 5.17 29.29 -10.21
N GLY A 5 4.26 28.78 -9.38
CA GLY A 5 2.82 29.08 -9.51
C GLY A 5 2.11 28.52 -10.76
N GLU A 6 2.81 27.76 -11.60
CA GLU A 6 2.26 27.19 -12.84
C GLU A 6 1.64 25.80 -12.65
N VAL A 7 1.97 25.10 -11.55
CA VAL A 7 1.45 23.75 -11.24
C VAL A 7 0.88 23.72 -9.85
N GLY A 8 -0.43 23.49 -9.73
CA GLY A 8 -1.13 23.27 -8.47
C GLY A 8 -1.32 21.79 -8.18
N LEU A 9 -1.36 21.42 -6.90
CA LEU A 9 -1.73 20.07 -6.45
C LEU A 9 -3.09 20.11 -5.77
N VAL A 10 -3.99 19.24 -6.17
CA VAL A 10 -5.34 19.12 -5.64
C VAL A 10 -5.59 17.67 -5.23
N GLN A 11 -6.17 17.47 -4.06
CA GLN A 11 -6.60 16.13 -3.65
C GLN A 11 -7.85 15.73 -4.44
N TYR A 12 -7.80 14.56 -5.07
CA TYR A 12 -8.92 14.05 -5.85
C TYR A 12 -10.21 13.90 -5.01
N SER A 13 -10.08 13.58 -3.75
CA SER A 13 -11.20 13.48 -2.79
C SER A 13 -11.97 14.79 -2.59
N ASP A 14 -11.34 15.93 -2.86
CA ASP A 14 -11.94 17.26 -2.64
C ASP A 14 -12.63 17.81 -3.89
N ILE A 15 -12.45 17.15 -5.02
CA ILE A 15 -13.12 17.48 -6.28
C ILE A 15 -14.57 17.01 -6.23
N ASP A 16 -15.51 17.91 -6.58
CA ASP A 16 -16.91 17.59 -6.81
C ASP A 16 -17.14 17.15 -8.25
N THR A 17 -16.72 17.98 -9.21
CA THR A 17 -16.90 17.69 -10.64
C THR A 17 -15.91 18.46 -11.52
N PHE A 18 -15.76 18.00 -12.76
CA PHE A 18 -15.01 18.70 -13.79
C PHE A 18 -15.91 19.73 -14.48
N VAL A 19 -15.38 20.91 -14.73
CA VAL A 19 -16.04 22.00 -15.46
C VAL A 19 -15.24 22.38 -16.70
N SER A 20 -15.79 23.19 -17.59
CA SER A 20 -15.19 23.51 -18.89
C SER A 20 -13.83 24.22 -18.79
N ASN A 21 -13.57 24.91 -17.69
CA ASN A 21 -12.34 25.68 -17.46
C ASN A 21 -11.52 25.19 -16.25
N GLY A 22 -11.79 23.98 -15.73
CA GLY A 22 -11.06 23.47 -14.57
C GLY A 22 -11.82 22.44 -13.74
N VAL A 23 -11.74 22.55 -12.43
CA VAL A 23 -12.44 21.68 -11.48
C VAL A 23 -13.23 22.49 -10.45
N ARG A 24 -14.45 22.02 -10.15
CA ARG A 24 -15.22 22.49 -9.00
C ARG A 24 -14.91 21.63 -7.80
N MET A 25 -14.59 22.28 -6.71
CA MET A 25 -14.31 21.65 -5.42
C MET A 25 -15.62 21.43 -4.65
N LYS A 26 -15.59 20.53 -3.66
CA LYS A 26 -16.75 20.25 -2.79
C LYS A 26 -17.19 21.44 -1.94
N ASP A 27 -16.31 22.38 -1.69
CA ASP A 27 -16.63 23.66 -1.01
C ASP A 27 -17.29 24.69 -1.95
N GLY A 28 -17.48 24.35 -3.23
CA GLY A 28 -18.08 25.19 -4.25
C GLY A 28 -17.09 26.09 -5.00
N SER A 29 -15.84 26.17 -4.59
CA SER A 29 -14.81 26.93 -5.29
C SER A 29 -14.46 26.28 -6.65
N ILE A 30 -13.98 27.12 -7.59
CA ILE A 30 -13.51 26.66 -8.89
C ILE A 30 -12.00 26.94 -8.98
N ILE A 31 -11.25 25.89 -9.31
CA ILE A 31 -9.83 26.00 -9.65
C ILE A 31 -9.72 25.91 -11.16
N GLU A 32 -9.34 27.02 -11.77
CA GLU A 32 -9.13 27.11 -13.21
C GLU A 32 -7.80 26.43 -13.59
N ALA A 33 -7.81 25.70 -14.70
CA ALA A 33 -6.63 25.01 -15.21
C ALA A 33 -6.75 24.73 -16.70
N ASP A 34 -5.70 25.02 -17.44
CA ASP A 34 -5.59 24.68 -18.87
C ASP A 34 -5.32 23.20 -19.09
N LEU A 35 -4.69 22.53 -18.12
CA LEU A 35 -4.39 21.10 -18.15
C LEU A 35 -4.60 20.47 -16.77
N LEU A 36 -5.26 19.34 -16.74
CA LEU A 36 -5.43 18.51 -15.56
C LEU A 36 -4.71 17.17 -15.74
N VAL A 37 -3.79 16.86 -14.85
CA VAL A 37 -3.07 15.58 -14.83
C VAL A 37 -3.62 14.72 -13.69
N MET A 38 -4.30 13.63 -14.03
CA MET A 38 -4.87 12.68 -13.08
C MET A 38 -3.80 11.72 -12.58
N ALA A 39 -3.26 11.97 -11.40
CA ALA A 39 -2.25 11.12 -10.76
C ALA A 39 -2.84 10.34 -9.57
N THR A 40 -4.03 9.76 -9.74
CA THR A 40 -4.83 9.13 -8.69
C THR A 40 -4.35 7.73 -8.28
N GLY A 41 -3.37 7.18 -8.97
CA GLY A 41 -2.84 5.84 -8.72
C GLY A 41 -3.80 4.72 -9.08
N TYR A 42 -3.53 3.55 -8.54
CA TYR A 42 -4.35 2.35 -8.72
C TYR A 42 -5.15 2.05 -7.44
N LYS A 43 -6.19 1.23 -7.58
CA LYS A 43 -6.89 0.65 -6.43
C LYS A 43 -5.92 -0.14 -5.57
N ASN A 44 -6.14 -0.13 -4.26
CA ASN A 44 -5.35 -0.92 -3.32
C ASN A 44 -5.42 -2.42 -3.68
N GLN A 45 -4.32 -3.14 -3.49
CA GLN A 45 -4.28 -4.60 -3.71
C GLN A 45 -5.26 -5.35 -2.81
N GLN A 46 -5.62 -4.82 -1.65
CA GLN A 46 -6.68 -5.36 -0.81
C GLN A 46 -8.04 -5.38 -1.55
N ASP A 47 -8.36 -4.35 -2.35
CA ASP A 47 -9.58 -4.33 -3.16
C ASP A 47 -9.55 -5.38 -4.26
N THR A 48 -8.37 -5.65 -4.82
CA THR A 48 -8.16 -6.75 -5.76
C THR A 48 -8.44 -8.09 -5.09
N VAL A 49 -7.94 -8.30 -3.88
CA VAL A 49 -8.23 -9.51 -3.08
C VAL A 49 -9.72 -9.61 -2.78
N ARG A 50 -10.36 -8.52 -2.40
CA ARG A 50 -11.81 -8.48 -2.14
C ARG A 50 -12.61 -8.92 -3.36
N HIS A 51 -12.19 -8.50 -4.54
CA HIS A 51 -12.85 -8.85 -5.79
C HIS A 51 -12.69 -10.34 -6.15
N PHE A 52 -11.49 -10.91 -5.98
CA PHE A 52 -11.19 -12.28 -6.40
C PHE A 52 -11.41 -13.33 -5.31
N LEU A 53 -11.18 -13.01 -4.05
CA LEU A 53 -11.16 -13.96 -2.93
C LEU A 53 -12.22 -13.68 -1.86
N GLY A 54 -12.96 -12.58 -2.01
CA GLY A 54 -14.04 -12.21 -1.12
C GLY A 54 -13.62 -11.30 0.05
N ASN A 55 -14.64 -10.78 0.73
CA ASN A 55 -14.47 -9.81 1.82
C ASN A 55 -13.70 -10.39 3.01
N ASP A 56 -14.00 -11.60 3.42
CA ASP A 56 -13.42 -12.23 4.62
C ASP A 56 -11.88 -12.32 4.53
N ILE A 57 -11.36 -12.65 3.35
CA ILE A 57 -9.93 -12.73 3.11
C ILE A 57 -9.33 -11.33 3.03
N ALA A 58 -9.99 -10.41 2.34
CA ALA A 58 -9.53 -9.02 2.23
C ALA A 58 -9.46 -8.32 3.59
N GLU A 59 -10.43 -8.52 4.45
CA GLU A 59 -10.44 -7.97 5.81
C GLU A 59 -9.39 -8.63 6.71
N ARG A 60 -9.20 -9.94 6.57
CA ARG A 60 -8.18 -10.69 7.32
C ARG A 60 -6.78 -10.22 7.02
N ILE A 61 -6.44 -9.96 5.76
CA ILE A 61 -5.12 -9.47 5.37
C ILE A 61 -4.94 -7.99 5.69
N GLY A 62 -6.02 -7.19 5.63
CA GLY A 62 -5.97 -5.75 5.79
C GLY A 62 -5.24 -5.04 4.65
N GLN A 63 -4.71 -3.86 4.93
CA GLN A 63 -4.02 -3.03 3.96
C GLN A 63 -2.75 -3.71 3.43
N VAL A 64 -2.58 -3.66 2.12
CA VAL A 64 -1.37 -4.09 1.42
C VAL A 64 -0.62 -2.86 0.93
N TRP A 65 0.71 -2.87 1.09
CA TRP A 65 1.58 -1.74 0.78
C TRP A 65 1.54 -0.63 1.85
N GLY A 66 2.54 0.24 1.82
CA GLY A 66 2.80 1.20 2.90
C GLY A 66 3.59 0.56 4.04
N PHE A 67 3.85 1.33 5.09
CA PHE A 67 4.59 0.87 6.26
C PHE A 67 3.64 0.57 7.42
N ASP A 68 3.95 -0.46 8.19
CA ASP A 68 3.31 -0.73 9.47
C ASP A 68 3.92 0.13 10.59
N GLU A 69 3.43 -0.04 11.82
CA GLU A 69 3.91 0.72 12.98
C GLU A 69 5.38 0.44 13.32
N GLY A 70 5.90 -0.71 12.90
CA GLY A 70 7.31 -1.07 13.04
C GLY A 70 8.20 -0.56 11.90
N GLY A 71 7.65 0.16 10.92
CA GLY A 71 8.38 0.67 9.75
C GLY A 71 8.61 -0.39 8.66
N GLU A 72 7.96 -1.54 8.75
CA GLU A 72 8.07 -2.62 7.77
C GLU A 72 7.00 -2.52 6.68
N LEU A 73 7.33 -3.03 5.49
CA LEU A 73 6.37 -3.10 4.39
C LEU A 73 5.18 -3.99 4.74
N ARG A 74 3.99 -3.39 4.68
CA ARG A 74 2.73 -4.03 5.08
C ARG A 74 2.32 -5.08 4.07
N ASN A 75 2.31 -6.37 4.48
CA ASN A 75 1.92 -7.53 3.67
C ASN A 75 2.69 -7.73 2.34
N MET A 76 3.75 -6.98 2.11
CA MET A 76 4.53 -7.05 0.89
C MET A 76 5.84 -7.81 1.11
N TRP A 77 6.13 -8.79 0.27
CA TRP A 77 7.35 -9.62 0.32
C TRP A 77 7.50 -10.45 1.61
N ARG A 78 6.40 -10.71 2.28
CA ARG A 78 6.36 -11.42 3.56
C ARG A 78 5.10 -12.25 3.68
N ARG A 79 5.05 -13.11 4.71
CA ARG A 79 3.85 -13.86 5.07
C ARG A 79 2.72 -12.90 5.40
N THR A 80 1.51 -13.26 5.00
CA THR A 80 0.29 -12.52 5.37
C THR A 80 -0.48 -13.25 6.46
N SER A 81 -1.53 -12.62 6.97
CA SER A 81 -2.49 -13.27 7.88
C SER A 81 -3.35 -14.33 7.17
N GLN A 82 -3.29 -14.43 5.83
CA GLN A 82 -3.92 -15.49 5.05
C GLN A 82 -2.85 -16.48 4.58
N PRO A 83 -2.83 -17.74 5.09
CA PRO A 83 -1.89 -18.75 4.62
C PRO A 83 -1.96 -18.95 3.11
N GLY A 84 -0.80 -19.08 2.47
CA GLY A 84 -0.68 -19.28 1.03
C GLY A 84 -0.87 -18.04 0.16
N LEU A 85 -1.23 -16.89 0.73
CA LEU A 85 -1.38 -15.63 -0.01
C LEU A 85 -0.16 -14.73 0.21
N TRP A 86 0.50 -14.36 -0.88
CA TRP A 86 1.71 -13.57 -0.88
C TRP A 86 1.58 -12.40 -1.86
N PHE A 87 2.17 -11.26 -1.53
CA PHE A 87 2.16 -10.09 -2.40
C PHE A 87 3.56 -9.73 -2.85
N THR A 88 3.66 -9.38 -4.12
CA THR A 88 4.88 -8.89 -4.75
C THR A 88 4.56 -7.66 -5.58
N ALA A 89 5.35 -6.61 -5.45
CA ALA A 89 5.21 -5.40 -6.25
C ALA A 89 6.50 -4.57 -6.19
N GLY A 90 6.51 -3.46 -6.88
CA GLY A 90 7.62 -2.51 -6.92
C GLY A 90 8.40 -2.58 -8.21
N GLY A 91 9.45 -1.80 -8.30
CA GLY A 91 10.35 -1.77 -9.46
C GLY A 91 11.26 -2.99 -9.55
N LEU A 92 11.88 -3.20 -10.71
CA LEU A 92 12.76 -4.35 -10.97
C LEU A 92 13.88 -4.50 -9.94
N ALA A 93 14.42 -3.39 -9.42
CA ALA A 93 15.44 -3.43 -8.37
C ALA A 93 14.91 -4.05 -7.06
N GLN A 94 13.72 -3.66 -6.63
CA GLN A 94 13.07 -4.21 -5.44
C GLN A 94 12.73 -5.70 -5.64
N ILE A 95 12.17 -6.05 -6.78
CA ILE A 95 11.87 -7.46 -7.12
C ILE A 95 13.13 -8.30 -7.05
N ARG A 96 14.24 -7.84 -7.61
CA ARG A 96 15.52 -8.56 -7.63
C ARG A 96 16.08 -8.83 -6.22
N ILE A 97 15.86 -7.89 -5.29
CA ILE A 97 16.32 -8.03 -3.91
C ILE A 97 15.36 -8.92 -3.11
N TYR A 98 14.08 -8.56 -3.09
CA TYR A 98 13.11 -9.15 -2.16
C TYR A 98 12.58 -10.53 -2.59
N SER A 99 12.63 -10.88 -3.88
CA SER A 99 12.20 -12.21 -4.34
C SER A 99 12.95 -13.35 -3.68
N LYS A 100 14.23 -13.17 -3.38
CA LYS A 100 15.05 -14.17 -2.69
C LYS A 100 14.54 -14.42 -1.27
N TYR A 101 14.24 -13.34 -0.53
CA TYR A 101 13.70 -13.44 0.83
C TYR A 101 12.30 -14.04 0.83
N LEU A 102 11.48 -13.71 -0.17
CA LEU A 102 10.17 -14.31 -0.32
C LEU A 102 10.26 -15.81 -0.59
N ALA A 103 11.11 -16.22 -1.52
CA ALA A 103 11.34 -17.63 -1.84
C ALA A 103 11.81 -18.43 -0.61
N MET A 104 12.72 -17.86 0.19
CA MET A 104 13.18 -18.46 1.45
C MET A 104 12.02 -18.63 2.46
N GLN A 105 11.17 -17.63 2.61
CA GLN A 105 10.01 -17.71 3.50
C GLN A 105 9.02 -18.77 3.03
N ILE A 106 8.71 -18.83 1.74
CA ILE A 106 7.82 -19.85 1.17
C ILE A 106 8.40 -21.25 1.45
N LYS A 107 9.68 -21.45 1.16
CA LYS A 107 10.34 -22.73 1.42
C LYS A 107 10.36 -23.11 2.90
N ALA A 108 10.61 -22.14 3.78
CA ALA A 108 10.57 -22.36 5.21
C ALA A 108 9.17 -22.76 5.72
N VAL A 109 8.10 -22.23 5.12
CA VAL A 109 6.72 -22.65 5.41
C VAL A 109 6.47 -24.08 4.92
N GLU A 110 6.91 -24.41 3.69
CA GLU A 110 6.75 -25.76 3.12
C GLU A 110 7.47 -26.83 3.94
N GLU A 111 8.64 -26.52 4.48
CA GLU A 111 9.42 -27.41 5.34
C GLU A 111 8.97 -27.39 6.82
N GLY A 112 7.94 -26.62 7.15
CA GLY A 112 7.42 -26.52 8.52
C GLY A 112 8.36 -25.83 9.51
N LEU A 113 9.37 -25.11 9.02
CA LEU A 113 10.32 -24.38 9.86
C LEU A 113 9.73 -23.12 10.48
N ILE A 114 8.74 -22.55 9.83
CA ILE A 114 7.95 -21.40 10.30
C ILE A 114 6.47 -21.62 10.02
N GLY A 115 5.59 -21.00 10.82
CA GLY A 115 4.15 -21.09 10.59
C GLY A 115 3.73 -20.46 9.27
N ALA A 116 2.71 -21.00 8.61
CA ALA A 116 2.17 -20.51 7.36
C ALA A 116 1.53 -19.11 7.48
N LYS A 117 1.09 -18.73 8.66
CA LYS A 117 0.44 -17.46 8.99
C LYS A 117 1.43 -16.56 9.73
N MET A 118 1.43 -15.28 9.40
CA MET A 118 2.13 -14.30 10.21
C MET A 118 1.35 -14.11 11.52
N SER A 119 1.94 -14.47 12.66
CA SER A 119 1.48 -13.96 13.95
C SER A 119 1.74 -12.46 14.00
N LYS A 120 0.87 -11.68 14.66
CA LYS A 120 1.25 -10.32 15.07
C LYS A 120 2.60 -10.46 15.78
N PRO A 121 3.63 -9.68 15.41
CA PRO A 121 4.84 -9.66 16.23
C PRO A 121 4.38 -9.27 17.63
N ASP A 122 4.77 -10.04 18.63
CA ASP A 122 4.82 -9.55 19.98
C ASP A 122 5.87 -8.44 19.95
N LEU A 123 5.42 -7.22 19.73
CA LEU A 123 6.22 -6.03 19.93
C LEU A 123 6.49 -5.96 21.44
N GLN A 124 7.49 -6.68 21.87
CA GLN A 124 8.15 -6.29 23.12
C GLN A 124 8.70 -4.89 22.87
N PRO A 125 8.26 -3.89 23.65
CA PRO A 125 8.90 -2.59 23.60
C PRO A 125 10.39 -2.82 23.76
N MET A 126 11.19 -2.31 22.82
CA MET A 126 12.63 -2.25 23.02
C MET A 126 12.82 -1.53 24.36
N ALA A 127 13.27 -2.29 25.36
CA ALA A 127 13.64 -1.72 26.63
C ALA A 127 14.66 -0.60 26.33
N ASP A 128 14.36 0.60 26.79
CA ASP A 128 15.22 1.75 26.69
C ASP A 128 16.64 1.34 27.02
N ALA A 129 17.51 1.38 26.03
CA ALA A 129 18.94 1.39 26.26
C ALA A 129 19.30 2.80 26.77
N ALA A 130 18.94 3.05 28.02
CA ALA A 130 19.50 4.14 28.80
C ALA A 130 20.62 3.55 29.64
N ASP A 131 21.85 3.80 29.21
CA ASP A 131 23.02 4.13 30.04
C ASP A 131 24.12 4.68 29.14
#